data_c02faf59ae9b8e661dd14a8656296072
#
_entry.id   c02faf59ae9b8e661dd14a8656296072
#
_cell.length_a   1.000
_cell.length_b   1.000
_cell.length_c   1.000
_cell.angle_alpha   90.00
_cell.angle_beta   90.00
_cell.angle_gamma   90.00
#
_symmetry.space_group_name_H-M   'P 1'
#
loop_
_entity.id
_entity.type
_entity.pdbx_description
1 polymer ?
#
loop_
_entity_poly.entity_id
_entity_poly.type
_entity_poly.pdbx_seq_one_letter_code
_entity_poly.pdbx_strand_id
1 'polypeptide(L)'
;MEPIIHVNVPYKLLLEQLDFILERGLNPEIYFNGEALDTYREDDVRTIYTSLKKRGLKTTLHAPFMDLSPGGVDAKIKQSTLERLDQTLEVGVFFAPRLIVFHPGYNKWFFDNNVDLWLENSLVTWSELLRKAEHLNIPLAVENIFEEEPSSLYKLISKLNSPYFNFCFDTGHFNLFSRVTMEEWFISLGSFIKEVHLHDNNKLADDHLPLGDGEIDFSLFFQLLKKYGVNPIYTVEPHKVEDLERSLERCHFFLNQQ
;
A
#
# COMPACT_ATOMS: atom_id res chain seq x y z
N MET A 1 12.65 -16.76 7.01
CA MET A 1 12.64 -16.37 5.59
C MET A 1 13.35 -15.04 5.50
N GLU A 2 14.11 -14.81 4.44
CA GLU A 2 14.66 -13.48 4.24
C GLU A 2 13.54 -12.45 4.04
N PRO A 3 13.66 -11.24 4.58
CA PRO A 3 12.68 -10.19 4.41
C PRO A 3 12.54 -9.83 2.93
N ILE A 4 11.31 -9.59 2.47
CA ILE A 4 11.04 -9.18 1.10
C ILE A 4 10.96 -7.67 1.08
N ILE A 5 11.92 -7.03 0.44
CA ILE A 5 11.97 -5.57 0.31
C ILE A 5 11.54 -5.21 -1.11
N HIS A 6 10.61 -4.27 -1.20
CA HIS A 6 10.11 -3.66 -2.42
C HIS A 6 10.49 -2.18 -2.47
N VAL A 7 10.42 -1.60 -3.66
CA VAL A 7 10.59 -0.17 -3.92
C VAL A 7 9.37 0.31 -4.67
N ASN A 8 8.70 1.33 -4.17
CA ASN A 8 7.60 1.96 -4.89
C ASN A 8 8.14 2.67 -6.14
N VAL A 9 7.51 2.41 -7.27
CA VAL A 9 7.90 3.00 -8.56
C VAL A 9 6.65 3.22 -9.44
N PRO A 10 6.43 4.45 -9.93
CA PRO A 10 5.38 4.72 -10.89
C PRO A 10 5.54 3.90 -12.17
N TYR A 11 4.45 3.37 -12.72
CA TYR A 11 4.47 2.52 -13.93
C TYR A 11 5.24 3.15 -15.10
N LYS A 12 5.03 4.43 -15.36
CA LYS A 12 5.75 5.14 -16.44
C LYS A 12 7.27 5.17 -16.19
N LEU A 13 7.68 5.43 -14.95
CA LEU A 13 9.09 5.43 -14.58
C LEU A 13 9.69 4.02 -14.68
N LEU A 14 8.94 2.99 -14.29
CA LEU A 14 9.37 1.60 -14.42
C LEU A 14 9.63 1.22 -15.87
N LEU A 15 8.81 1.67 -16.83
CA LEU A 15 9.05 1.46 -18.26
C LEU A 15 10.39 2.04 -18.71
N GLU A 16 10.74 3.23 -18.23
CA GLU A 16 11.98 3.92 -18.58
C GLU A 16 13.21 3.33 -17.85
N GLN A 17 13.01 2.81 -16.65
CA GLN A 17 14.08 2.39 -15.75
C GLN A 17 14.11 0.87 -15.52
N LEU A 18 13.48 0.07 -16.41
CA LEU A 18 13.37 -1.38 -16.20
C LEU A 18 14.74 -2.04 -16.06
N ASP A 19 15.71 -1.68 -16.88
CA ASP A 19 17.05 -2.23 -16.83
C ASP A 19 17.74 -1.94 -15.48
N PHE A 20 17.58 -0.74 -14.94
CA PHE A 20 18.10 -0.37 -13.62
C PHE A 20 17.48 -1.26 -12.51
N ILE A 21 16.17 -1.46 -12.52
CA ILE A 21 15.47 -2.34 -11.57
C ILE A 21 15.99 -3.78 -11.67
N LEU A 22 16.17 -4.29 -12.89
CA LEU A 22 16.66 -5.64 -13.15
C LEU A 22 18.13 -5.84 -12.75
N GLU A 23 19.00 -4.88 -13.03
CA GLU A 23 20.43 -4.92 -12.68
C GLU A 23 20.64 -4.88 -11.17
N ARG A 24 19.84 -4.07 -10.46
CA ARG A 24 19.88 -3.94 -9.01
C ARG A 24 19.16 -5.07 -8.26
N GLY A 25 18.36 -5.88 -8.97
CA GLY A 25 17.58 -6.96 -8.35
C GLY A 25 16.49 -6.45 -7.41
N LEU A 26 15.90 -5.29 -7.71
CA LEU A 26 14.87 -4.67 -6.88
C LEU A 26 13.50 -5.26 -7.19
N ASN A 27 12.72 -5.60 -6.15
CA ASN A 27 11.32 -5.95 -6.32
C ASN A 27 10.51 -4.65 -6.41
N PRO A 28 9.77 -4.40 -7.49
CA PRO A 28 8.95 -3.19 -7.56
C PRO A 28 7.58 -3.37 -6.90
N GLU A 29 7.17 -2.36 -6.14
CA GLU A 29 5.76 -2.03 -6.01
C GLU A 29 5.42 -1.05 -7.13
N ILE A 30 4.52 -1.45 -8.03
CA ILE A 30 4.22 -0.68 -9.24
C ILE A 30 2.98 0.19 -8.98
N TYR A 31 3.18 1.51 -8.89
CA TYR A 31 2.08 2.46 -8.75
C TYR A 31 1.44 2.78 -10.10
N PHE A 32 0.15 2.49 -10.22
CA PHE A 32 -0.68 2.87 -11.35
C PHE A 32 -1.57 4.06 -10.97
N ASN A 33 -1.32 5.22 -11.54
CA ASN A 33 -2.29 6.32 -11.49
C ASN A 33 -3.39 6.13 -12.55
N GLY A 34 -4.43 6.98 -12.53
CA GLY A 34 -5.55 6.87 -13.47
C GLY A 34 -5.12 6.95 -14.93
N GLU A 35 -4.17 7.84 -15.28
CA GLU A 35 -3.65 7.95 -16.64
C GLU A 35 -2.89 6.70 -17.09
N ALA A 36 -2.11 6.11 -16.19
CA ALA A 36 -1.39 4.86 -16.48
C ALA A 36 -2.37 3.71 -16.75
N LEU A 37 -3.45 3.60 -15.99
CA LEU A 37 -4.50 2.60 -16.21
C LEU A 37 -5.26 2.81 -17.54
N ASP A 38 -5.41 4.05 -17.97
CA ASP A 38 -6.09 4.36 -19.25
C ASP A 38 -5.21 4.16 -20.47
N THR A 39 -3.86 4.16 -20.30
CA THR A 39 -2.91 4.25 -21.43
C THR A 39 -1.88 3.13 -21.48
N TYR A 40 -1.86 2.20 -20.50
CA TYR A 40 -0.90 1.11 -20.56
C TYR A 40 -1.13 0.23 -21.80
N ARG A 41 -0.05 -0.39 -22.27
CA ARG A 41 -0.11 -1.37 -23.35
C ARG A 41 0.15 -2.75 -22.77
N GLU A 42 -0.66 -3.72 -23.15
CA GLU A 42 -0.48 -5.10 -22.68
C GLU A 42 0.92 -5.66 -23.01
N ASP A 43 1.48 -5.33 -24.16
CA ASP A 43 2.81 -5.79 -24.57
C ASP A 43 3.90 -5.28 -23.62
N ASP A 44 3.79 -4.02 -23.16
CA ASP A 44 4.73 -3.41 -22.23
C ASP A 44 4.63 -4.10 -20.86
N VAL A 45 3.41 -4.30 -20.35
CA VAL A 45 3.14 -5.01 -19.09
C VAL A 45 3.67 -6.44 -19.12
N ARG A 46 3.43 -7.18 -20.21
CA ARG A 46 3.93 -8.54 -20.41
C ARG A 46 5.46 -8.57 -20.47
N THR A 47 6.08 -7.59 -21.10
CA THR A 47 7.55 -7.45 -21.19
C THR A 47 8.14 -7.22 -19.80
N ILE A 48 7.59 -6.28 -19.02
CA ILE A 48 8.00 -6.02 -17.64
C ILE A 48 7.88 -7.29 -16.80
N TYR A 49 6.69 -7.90 -16.77
CA TYR A 49 6.45 -9.12 -15.99
C TYR A 49 7.43 -10.24 -16.34
N THR A 50 7.64 -10.49 -17.63
CA THR A 50 8.54 -11.56 -18.10
C THR A 50 9.97 -11.29 -17.68
N SER A 51 10.42 -10.04 -17.74
CA SER A 51 11.76 -9.62 -17.35
C SER A 51 11.99 -9.76 -15.84
N LEU A 52 11.04 -9.28 -15.03
CA LEU A 52 11.07 -9.44 -13.57
C LEU A 52 11.08 -10.92 -13.18
N LYS A 53 10.20 -11.73 -13.78
CA LYS A 53 10.09 -13.16 -13.52
C LYS A 53 11.38 -13.91 -13.84
N LYS A 54 12.06 -13.60 -14.94
CA LYS A 54 13.36 -14.20 -15.31
C LYS A 54 14.43 -13.96 -14.24
N ARG A 55 14.36 -12.84 -13.52
CA ARG A 55 15.25 -12.49 -12.41
C ARG A 55 14.79 -13.02 -11.06
N GLY A 56 13.62 -13.68 -11.00
CA GLY A 56 13.02 -14.17 -9.75
C GLY A 56 12.43 -13.07 -8.89
N LEU A 57 12.31 -11.84 -9.41
CA LEU A 57 11.77 -10.68 -8.72
C LEU A 57 10.26 -10.80 -8.53
N LYS A 58 9.77 -10.23 -7.45
CA LYS A 58 8.35 -10.21 -7.05
C LYS A 58 7.79 -8.81 -7.22
N THR A 59 6.48 -8.73 -7.37
CA THR A 59 5.78 -7.46 -7.50
C THR A 59 4.67 -7.34 -6.46
N THR A 60 4.43 -6.15 -5.99
CA THR A 60 3.17 -5.66 -5.48
C THR A 60 2.66 -4.55 -6.40
N LEU A 61 1.41 -4.18 -6.29
CA LEU A 61 0.86 -3.04 -7.01
C LEU A 61 0.29 -2.04 -6.02
N HIS A 62 0.34 -0.77 -6.39
CA HIS A 62 -0.38 0.30 -5.71
C HIS A 62 -1.43 0.88 -6.66
N ALA A 63 -2.69 0.89 -6.21
CA ALA A 63 -3.81 1.40 -6.98
C ALA A 63 -3.84 2.93 -7.01
N PRO A 64 -4.53 3.55 -7.99
CA PRO A 64 -4.78 4.97 -7.95
C PRO A 64 -5.64 5.34 -6.74
N PHE A 65 -5.43 6.55 -6.22
CA PHE A 65 -6.13 7.02 -5.03
C PHE A 65 -6.69 8.44 -5.17
N MET A 66 -6.07 9.28 -6.01
CA MET A 66 -6.51 10.66 -6.20
C MET A 66 -7.95 10.71 -6.71
N ASP A 67 -8.78 11.53 -6.06
CA ASP A 67 -10.21 11.73 -6.37
C ASP A 67 -11.11 10.50 -6.21
N LEU A 68 -10.60 9.38 -5.68
CA LEU A 68 -11.36 8.16 -5.48
C LEU A 68 -11.97 8.09 -4.07
N SER A 69 -13.21 7.65 -4.00
CA SER A 69 -13.96 7.54 -2.75
C SER A 69 -14.71 6.22 -2.67
N PRO A 70 -14.06 5.13 -2.21
CA PRO A 70 -14.73 3.82 -2.06
C PRO A 70 -15.95 3.86 -1.14
N GLY A 71 -15.94 4.72 -0.11
CA GLY A 71 -17.06 4.97 0.79
C GLY A 71 -17.96 6.13 0.36
N GLY A 72 -17.83 6.61 -0.89
CA GLY A 72 -18.56 7.76 -1.40
C GLY A 72 -20.09 7.60 -1.30
N VAL A 73 -20.77 8.69 -0.89
CA VAL A 73 -22.24 8.71 -0.77
C VAL A 73 -22.90 8.89 -2.12
N ASP A 74 -22.29 9.67 -3.02
CA ASP A 74 -22.80 9.85 -4.38
C ASP A 74 -22.59 8.58 -5.21
N ALA A 75 -23.70 8.05 -5.75
CA ALA A 75 -23.67 6.79 -6.49
C ALA A 75 -22.79 6.83 -7.75
N LYS A 76 -22.69 7.99 -8.44
CA LYS A 76 -21.85 8.12 -9.64
C LYS A 76 -20.38 8.14 -9.28
N ILE A 77 -20.01 8.88 -8.22
CA ILE A 77 -18.62 8.90 -7.73
C ILE A 77 -18.20 7.51 -7.28
N LYS A 78 -19.06 6.83 -6.52
CA LYS A 78 -18.78 5.46 -6.05
C LYS A 78 -18.62 4.48 -7.22
N GLN A 79 -19.49 4.56 -8.23
CA GLN A 79 -19.41 3.72 -9.43
C GLN A 79 -18.10 3.97 -10.19
N SER A 80 -17.75 5.23 -10.45
CA SER A 80 -16.49 5.57 -11.12
C SER A 80 -15.27 5.14 -10.31
N THR A 81 -15.35 5.24 -8.98
CA THR A 81 -14.31 4.73 -8.09
C THR A 81 -14.17 3.21 -8.23
N LEU A 82 -15.26 2.46 -8.15
CA LEU A 82 -15.23 1.01 -8.30
C LEU A 82 -14.64 0.58 -9.64
N GLU A 83 -15.06 1.22 -10.74
CA GLU A 83 -14.53 0.97 -12.08
C GLU A 83 -13.00 1.21 -12.14
N ARG A 84 -12.52 2.26 -11.51
CA ARG A 84 -11.09 2.59 -11.46
C ARG A 84 -10.29 1.57 -10.63
N LEU A 85 -10.81 1.17 -9.48
CA LEU A 85 -10.18 0.13 -8.65
C LEU A 85 -10.20 -1.24 -9.34
N ASP A 86 -11.26 -1.54 -10.08
CA ASP A 86 -11.39 -2.76 -10.86
C ASP A 86 -10.36 -2.86 -11.99
N GLN A 87 -10.07 -1.74 -12.68
CA GLN A 87 -8.98 -1.68 -13.67
C GLN A 87 -7.61 -2.07 -13.06
N THR A 88 -7.39 -1.77 -11.78
CA THR A 88 -6.15 -2.20 -11.11
C THR A 88 -6.11 -3.72 -10.93
N LEU A 89 -7.23 -4.36 -10.65
CA LEU A 89 -7.29 -5.83 -10.66
C LEU A 89 -7.05 -6.41 -12.06
N GLU A 90 -7.57 -5.78 -13.10
CA GLU A 90 -7.37 -6.24 -14.48
C GLU A 90 -5.89 -6.20 -14.87
N VAL A 91 -5.19 -5.10 -14.60
CA VAL A 91 -3.74 -5.04 -14.85
C VAL A 91 -2.98 -5.99 -13.91
N GLY A 92 -3.47 -6.20 -12.70
CA GLY A 92 -2.94 -7.15 -11.74
C GLY A 92 -2.86 -8.59 -12.27
N VAL A 93 -3.80 -8.99 -13.12
CA VAL A 93 -3.78 -10.34 -13.75
C VAL A 93 -2.48 -10.59 -14.52
N PHE A 94 -1.92 -9.57 -15.16
CA PHE A 94 -0.67 -9.71 -15.92
C PHE A 94 0.55 -9.86 -15.02
N PHE A 95 0.57 -9.18 -13.86
CA PHE A 95 1.71 -9.18 -12.95
C PHE A 95 1.69 -10.32 -11.93
N ALA A 96 0.51 -10.93 -11.69
CA ALA A 96 0.30 -11.89 -10.60
C ALA A 96 0.94 -11.40 -9.28
N PRO A 97 0.57 -10.20 -8.79
CA PRO A 97 1.23 -9.55 -7.67
C PRO A 97 1.01 -10.32 -6.38
N ARG A 98 1.91 -10.14 -5.43
CA ARG A 98 1.73 -10.70 -4.09
C ARG A 98 0.59 -10.02 -3.34
N LEU A 99 0.35 -8.74 -3.63
CA LEU A 99 -0.65 -7.91 -2.98
C LEU A 99 -0.94 -6.69 -3.85
N ILE A 100 -2.12 -6.11 -3.73
CA ILE A 100 -2.44 -4.77 -4.26
C ILE A 100 -2.85 -3.88 -3.10
N VAL A 101 -2.16 -2.74 -2.95
CA VAL A 101 -2.47 -1.71 -1.95
C VAL A 101 -3.47 -0.71 -2.50
N PHE A 102 -4.42 -0.32 -1.67
CA PHE A 102 -5.47 0.65 -1.96
C PHE A 102 -5.66 1.62 -0.81
N HIS A 103 -6.04 2.85 -1.12
CA HIS A 103 -6.50 3.79 -0.10
C HIS A 103 -7.97 3.55 0.28
N PRO A 104 -8.33 3.58 1.56
CA PRO A 104 -9.69 3.31 2.02
C PRO A 104 -10.67 4.44 1.72
N GLY A 105 -10.16 5.64 1.43
CA GLY A 105 -10.96 6.82 1.10
C GLY A 105 -11.76 7.40 2.27
N TYR A 106 -11.38 7.11 3.52
CA TYR A 106 -11.97 7.78 4.68
C TYR A 106 -11.26 9.12 4.92
N ASN A 107 -12.06 10.17 5.09
CA ASN A 107 -11.59 11.45 5.60
C ASN A 107 -12.69 12.02 6.52
N LYS A 108 -12.36 12.21 7.79
CA LYS A 108 -13.33 12.63 8.81
C LYS A 108 -14.06 13.93 8.47
N TRP A 109 -13.42 14.84 7.77
CA TRP A 109 -14.01 16.13 7.37
C TRP A 109 -15.01 15.98 6.24
N PHE A 110 -14.78 15.07 5.28
CA PHE A 110 -15.72 14.79 4.19
C PHE A 110 -16.96 14.05 4.67
N PHE A 111 -16.82 13.22 5.69
CA PHE A 111 -17.90 12.43 6.26
C PHE A 111 -18.50 13.02 7.54
N ASP A 112 -18.15 14.27 7.91
CA ASP A 112 -18.61 14.95 9.15
C ASP A 112 -18.44 14.05 10.41
N ASN A 113 -17.29 13.40 10.53
CA ASN A 113 -16.99 12.40 11.56
C ASN A 113 -17.93 11.16 11.56
N ASN A 114 -18.77 10.99 10.56
CA ASN A 114 -19.69 9.87 10.48
C ASN A 114 -19.02 8.63 9.87
N VAL A 115 -18.27 7.91 10.69
CA VAL A 115 -17.59 6.67 10.30
C VAL A 115 -18.56 5.60 9.79
N ASP A 116 -19.75 5.51 10.38
CA ASP A 116 -20.71 4.48 10.01
C ASP A 116 -21.27 4.72 8.59
N LEU A 117 -21.52 5.99 8.21
CA LEU A 117 -21.91 6.35 6.84
C LEU A 117 -20.83 5.95 5.81
N TRP A 118 -19.56 6.27 6.10
CA TRP A 118 -18.44 5.82 5.26
C TRP A 118 -18.36 4.31 5.19
N LEU A 119 -18.45 3.63 6.33
CA LEU A 119 -18.30 2.18 6.43
C LEU A 119 -19.40 1.42 5.65
N GLU A 120 -20.66 1.82 5.78
CA GLU A 120 -21.79 1.21 5.05
C GLU A 120 -21.58 1.30 3.52
N ASN A 121 -21.17 2.46 3.02
CA ASN A 121 -20.88 2.63 1.60
C ASN A 121 -19.61 1.89 1.18
N SER A 122 -18.54 1.92 1.98
CA SER A 122 -17.30 1.21 1.73
C SER A 122 -17.51 -0.30 1.63
N LEU A 123 -18.32 -0.89 2.50
CA LEU A 123 -18.61 -2.32 2.47
C LEU A 123 -19.24 -2.76 1.14
N VAL A 124 -20.05 -1.93 0.50
CA VAL A 124 -20.62 -2.24 -0.82
C VAL A 124 -19.50 -2.33 -1.86
N THR A 125 -18.67 -1.29 -1.96
CA THR A 125 -17.57 -1.21 -2.93
C THR A 125 -16.55 -2.32 -2.72
N TRP A 126 -16.08 -2.47 -1.47
CA TRP A 126 -15.04 -3.46 -1.16
C TRP A 126 -15.53 -4.90 -1.27
N SER A 127 -16.80 -5.19 -0.95
CA SER A 127 -17.33 -6.56 -1.14
C SER A 127 -17.40 -6.95 -2.61
N GLU A 128 -17.68 -6.00 -3.50
CA GLU A 128 -17.71 -6.26 -4.94
C GLU A 128 -16.30 -6.49 -5.48
N LEU A 129 -15.35 -5.60 -5.15
CA LEU A 129 -13.95 -5.72 -5.56
C LEU A 129 -13.32 -7.01 -5.00
N LEU A 130 -13.59 -7.32 -3.74
CA LEU A 130 -13.06 -8.49 -3.04
C LEU A 130 -13.50 -9.80 -3.69
N ARG A 131 -14.75 -9.94 -4.12
CA ARG A 131 -15.21 -11.13 -4.83
C ARG A 131 -14.42 -11.39 -6.12
N LYS A 132 -14.08 -10.33 -6.87
CA LYS A 132 -13.23 -10.44 -8.07
C LYS A 132 -11.78 -10.80 -7.68
N ALA A 133 -11.23 -10.16 -6.66
CA ALA A 133 -9.90 -10.40 -6.16
C ALA A 133 -9.71 -11.85 -5.66
N GLU A 134 -10.67 -12.40 -4.93
CA GLU A 134 -10.69 -13.80 -4.50
C GLU A 134 -10.70 -14.77 -5.70
N HIS A 135 -11.54 -14.49 -6.71
CA HIS A 135 -11.57 -15.29 -7.93
C HIS A 135 -10.24 -15.27 -8.69
N LEU A 136 -9.58 -14.12 -8.70
CA LEU A 136 -8.26 -13.92 -9.34
C LEU A 136 -7.10 -14.40 -8.47
N ASN A 137 -7.36 -14.77 -7.21
CA ASN A 137 -6.34 -15.13 -6.23
C ASN A 137 -5.32 -13.99 -5.98
N ILE A 138 -5.80 -12.75 -5.93
CA ILE A 138 -5.00 -11.54 -5.70
C ILE A 138 -5.38 -10.94 -4.35
N PRO A 139 -4.52 -10.97 -3.32
CA PRO A 139 -4.80 -10.32 -2.05
C PRO A 139 -4.83 -8.79 -2.18
N LEU A 140 -5.70 -8.16 -1.41
CA LEU A 140 -5.84 -6.71 -1.28
C LEU A 140 -5.36 -6.26 0.10
N ALA A 141 -4.85 -5.05 0.20
CA ALA A 141 -4.64 -4.37 1.46
C ALA A 141 -5.16 -2.93 1.39
N VAL A 142 -5.77 -2.47 2.47
CA VAL A 142 -6.07 -1.04 2.65
C VAL A 142 -4.99 -0.41 3.51
N GLU A 143 -4.59 0.80 3.15
CA GLU A 143 -3.52 1.56 3.80
C GLU A 143 -4.10 2.60 4.76
N ASN A 144 -3.43 2.90 5.88
CA ASN A 144 -3.78 4.05 6.70
C ASN A 144 -3.31 5.35 6.04
N ILE A 145 -4.23 6.30 5.86
CA ILE A 145 -3.94 7.63 5.27
C ILE A 145 -4.24 8.73 6.30
N PHE A 146 -5.51 9.12 6.44
CA PHE A 146 -5.95 10.22 7.29
C PHE A 146 -6.54 9.76 8.62
N GLU A 147 -6.47 8.48 8.92
CA GLU A 147 -7.05 7.90 10.12
C GLU A 147 -6.24 8.33 11.36
N GLU A 148 -6.92 8.95 12.32
CA GLU A 148 -6.31 9.37 13.59
C GLU A 148 -6.14 8.20 14.57
N GLU A 149 -6.82 7.06 14.30
CA GLU A 149 -6.81 5.84 15.10
C GLU A 149 -7.32 4.65 14.26
N PRO A 150 -7.06 3.40 14.68
CA PRO A 150 -7.28 2.21 13.82
C PRO A 150 -8.73 1.73 13.69
N SER A 151 -9.71 2.26 14.45
CA SER A 151 -11.01 1.61 14.61
C SER A 151 -11.83 1.55 13.32
N SER A 152 -11.75 2.58 12.46
CA SER A 152 -12.47 2.62 11.19
C SER A 152 -12.01 1.51 10.24
N LEU A 153 -10.70 1.35 10.09
CA LEU A 153 -10.10 0.29 9.27
C LEU A 153 -10.31 -1.10 9.88
N TYR A 154 -10.19 -1.22 11.20
CA TYR A 154 -10.50 -2.46 11.90
C TYR A 154 -11.95 -2.91 11.67
N LYS A 155 -12.93 -1.99 11.76
CA LYS A 155 -14.34 -2.28 11.47
C LYS A 155 -14.52 -2.75 10.01
N LEU A 156 -13.87 -2.09 9.04
CA LEU A 156 -13.96 -2.46 7.63
C LEU A 156 -13.40 -3.86 7.39
N ILE A 157 -12.16 -4.12 7.82
CA ILE A 157 -11.49 -5.41 7.63
C ILE A 157 -12.24 -6.54 8.34
N SER A 158 -12.66 -6.31 9.59
CA SER A 158 -13.38 -7.32 10.38
C SER A 158 -14.75 -7.66 9.79
N LYS A 159 -15.47 -6.69 9.19
CA LYS A 159 -16.76 -6.94 8.56
C LYS A 159 -16.65 -7.67 7.23
N LEU A 160 -15.62 -7.39 6.43
CA LEU A 160 -15.32 -8.12 5.20
C LEU A 160 -14.83 -9.55 5.50
N ASN A 161 -14.10 -9.74 6.59
CA ASN A 161 -13.70 -11.03 7.14
C ASN A 161 -13.17 -12.02 6.10
N SER A 162 -12.24 -11.59 5.25
CA SER A 162 -11.62 -12.42 4.22
C SER A 162 -10.10 -12.45 4.35
N PRO A 163 -9.44 -13.60 4.13
CA PRO A 163 -7.98 -13.66 4.08
C PRO A 163 -7.38 -12.91 2.90
N TYR A 164 -8.21 -12.48 1.96
CA TYR A 164 -7.82 -11.66 0.81
C TYR A 164 -7.96 -10.17 1.06
N PHE A 165 -8.44 -9.73 2.24
CA PHE A 165 -8.56 -8.31 2.57
C PHE A 165 -7.73 -8.00 3.81
N ASN A 166 -6.65 -7.27 3.64
CA ASN A 166 -5.59 -7.11 4.62
C ASN A 166 -5.31 -5.63 4.89
N PHE A 167 -4.25 -5.36 5.65
CA PHE A 167 -3.81 -4.03 6.02
C PHE A 167 -2.38 -3.77 5.53
N CYS A 168 -2.16 -2.59 4.96
CA CYS A 168 -0.85 -1.99 4.72
C CYS A 168 -0.64 -0.89 5.76
N PHE A 169 0.42 -1.00 6.58
CA PHE A 169 0.75 0.03 7.56
C PHE A 169 1.76 0.99 6.95
N ASP A 170 1.33 2.23 6.73
CA ASP A 170 2.20 3.32 6.30
C ASP A 170 2.74 4.10 7.50
N THR A 171 4.08 4.16 7.60
CA THR A 171 4.78 4.79 8.73
C THR A 171 4.72 6.31 8.69
N GLY A 172 4.77 6.91 7.51
CA GLY A 172 4.72 8.36 7.34
C GLY A 172 3.33 8.93 7.59
N HIS A 173 2.30 8.30 7.05
CA HIS A 173 0.91 8.67 7.32
C HIS A 173 0.55 8.50 8.79
N PHE A 174 1.01 7.40 9.42
CA PHE A 174 0.88 7.25 10.86
C PHE A 174 1.49 8.44 11.61
N ASN A 175 2.71 8.85 11.27
CA ASN A 175 3.38 9.95 11.95
C ASN A 175 2.68 11.30 11.78
N LEU A 176 2.07 11.54 10.61
CA LEU A 176 1.34 12.76 10.29
C LEU A 176 -0.02 12.85 10.97
N PHE A 177 -0.78 11.75 10.94
CA PHE A 177 -2.22 11.82 11.21
C PHE A 177 -2.64 11.11 12.49
N SER A 178 -1.90 10.10 12.97
CA SER A 178 -2.30 9.35 14.16
C SER A 178 -2.27 10.20 15.43
N ARG A 179 -3.28 9.99 16.27
CA ARG A 179 -3.39 10.58 17.62
C ARG A 179 -3.26 9.55 18.74
N VAL A 180 -3.07 8.30 18.35
CA VAL A 180 -2.83 7.21 19.29
C VAL A 180 -1.44 6.63 19.05
N THR A 181 -0.97 5.81 19.98
CA THR A 181 0.36 5.21 19.91
C THR A 181 0.46 4.19 18.78
N MET A 182 1.66 3.98 18.28
CA MET A 182 1.93 2.93 17.30
C MET A 182 1.52 1.55 17.81
N GLU A 183 1.72 1.29 19.09
CA GLU A 183 1.33 0.01 19.70
C GLU A 183 -0.19 -0.23 19.68
N GLU A 184 -1.02 0.81 19.83
CA GLU A 184 -2.48 0.69 19.69
C GLU A 184 -2.89 0.26 18.28
N TRP A 185 -2.18 0.71 17.25
CA TRP A 185 -2.36 0.23 15.88
C TRP A 185 -2.02 -1.26 15.75
N PHE A 186 -0.89 -1.68 16.34
CA PHE A 186 -0.48 -3.09 16.31
C PHE A 186 -1.41 -4.01 17.10
N ILE A 187 -1.94 -3.54 18.24
CA ILE A 187 -2.96 -4.29 19.01
C ILE A 187 -4.21 -4.51 18.15
N SER A 188 -4.64 -3.49 17.42
CA SER A 188 -5.88 -3.54 16.64
C SER A 188 -5.73 -4.23 15.31
N LEU A 189 -4.69 -3.93 14.56
CA LEU A 189 -4.53 -4.30 13.15
C LEU A 189 -3.30 -5.17 12.86
N GLY A 190 -2.43 -5.42 13.83
CA GLY A 190 -1.16 -6.13 13.61
C GLY A 190 -1.31 -7.49 12.92
N SER A 191 -2.36 -8.25 13.25
CA SER A 191 -2.62 -9.55 12.61
C SER A 191 -3.02 -9.47 11.14
N PHE A 192 -3.46 -8.31 10.68
CA PHE A 192 -3.87 -8.05 9.30
C PHE A 192 -2.76 -7.43 8.45
N ILE A 193 -1.66 -6.97 9.05
CA ILE A 193 -0.54 -6.35 8.31
C ILE A 193 0.09 -7.38 7.38
N LYS A 194 0.11 -7.09 6.08
CA LYS A 194 0.78 -7.89 5.03
C LYS A 194 1.83 -7.11 4.29
N GLU A 195 1.73 -5.79 4.28
CA GLU A 195 2.70 -4.87 3.71
C GLU A 195 2.90 -3.69 4.64
N VAL A 196 4.05 -3.07 4.58
CA VAL A 196 4.36 -1.82 5.27
C VAL A 196 5.02 -0.86 4.30
N HIS A 197 4.55 0.37 4.25
CA HIS A 197 5.21 1.45 3.54
C HIS A 197 6.15 2.18 4.48
N LEU A 198 7.39 2.31 4.03
CA LEU A 198 8.50 2.80 4.84
C LEU A 198 9.05 4.09 4.27
N HIS A 199 8.73 5.16 4.89
CA HIS A 199 9.32 6.48 4.69
C HIS A 199 9.20 7.30 5.97
N ASP A 200 9.96 8.38 6.08
CA ASP A 200 9.99 9.24 7.25
C ASP A 200 9.50 10.65 6.93
N ASN A 201 9.16 11.41 7.93
CA ASN A 201 8.79 12.82 7.83
C ASN A 201 8.93 13.52 9.19
N ASN A 202 8.83 14.86 9.17
CA ASN A 202 8.93 15.72 10.34
C ASN A 202 7.57 16.20 10.86
N LYS A 203 6.48 15.46 10.64
CA LYS A 203 5.09 15.81 11.04
C LYS A 203 4.52 17.08 10.42
N LEU A 204 5.13 17.62 9.38
CA LEU A 204 4.68 18.83 8.71
C LEU A 204 4.13 18.57 7.31
N ALA A 205 4.72 17.62 6.61
CA ALA A 205 4.35 17.23 5.26
C ALA A 205 4.72 15.77 5.04
N ASP A 206 4.17 15.19 4.00
CA ASP A 206 4.47 13.83 3.57
C ASP A 206 5.75 13.83 2.70
N ASP A 207 6.90 14.00 3.39
CA ASP A 207 8.18 14.32 2.75
C ASP A 207 8.86 13.09 2.11
N HIS A 208 8.47 11.88 2.47
CA HIS A 208 9.09 10.63 2.05
C HIS A 208 10.62 10.60 2.24
N LEU A 209 11.08 11.06 3.40
CA LEU A 209 12.49 11.03 3.78
C LEU A 209 12.98 9.58 3.97
N PRO A 210 14.28 9.30 3.79
CA PRO A 210 14.86 8.03 4.20
C PRO A 210 14.61 7.73 5.69
N LEU A 211 14.46 6.45 6.03
CA LEU A 211 14.18 5.99 7.40
C LEU A 211 15.21 6.55 8.39
N GLY A 212 14.73 7.22 9.42
CA GLY A 212 15.55 7.83 10.48
C GLY A 212 16.12 9.20 10.14
N ASP A 213 15.68 9.83 9.04
CA ASP A 213 15.99 11.23 8.72
C ASP A 213 14.91 12.21 9.19
N GLY A 214 13.77 11.70 9.64
CA GLY A 214 12.67 12.45 10.26
C GLY A 214 12.49 12.13 11.74
N GLU A 215 11.23 12.10 12.19
CA GLU A 215 10.86 11.96 13.61
C GLU A 215 10.29 10.59 13.99
N ILE A 216 10.17 9.63 13.04
CA ILE A 216 9.58 8.32 13.29
C ILE A 216 10.53 7.43 14.09
N ASP A 217 10.07 6.85 15.19
CA ASP A 217 10.82 5.84 15.94
C ASP A 217 10.78 4.48 15.24
N PHE A 218 11.63 4.29 14.23
CA PHE A 218 11.75 3.01 13.54
C PHE A 218 12.26 1.89 14.44
N SER A 219 13.02 2.19 15.49
CA SER A 219 13.45 1.17 16.45
C SER A 219 12.24 0.57 17.16
N LEU A 220 11.30 1.41 17.62
CA LEU A 220 10.04 0.96 18.18
C LEU A 220 9.20 0.21 17.13
N PHE A 221 9.08 0.73 15.92
CA PHE A 221 8.30 0.11 14.85
C PHE A 221 8.73 -1.33 14.58
N PHE A 222 10.01 -1.55 14.36
CA PHE A 222 10.55 -2.89 14.11
C PHE A 222 10.47 -3.81 15.34
N GLN A 223 10.60 -3.27 16.56
CA GLN A 223 10.34 -4.03 17.80
C GLN A 223 8.88 -4.48 17.89
N LEU A 224 7.92 -3.65 17.48
CA LEU A 224 6.50 -4.02 17.47
C LEU A 224 6.21 -5.09 16.43
N LEU A 225 6.77 -5.01 15.22
CA LEU A 225 6.67 -6.09 14.24
C LEU A 225 7.11 -7.43 14.83
N LYS A 226 8.25 -7.46 15.50
CA LYS A 226 8.76 -8.66 16.19
C LYS A 226 7.85 -9.10 17.34
N LYS A 227 7.46 -8.17 18.21
CA LYS A 227 6.60 -8.44 19.38
C LYS A 227 5.27 -9.09 18.98
N TYR A 228 4.66 -8.61 17.90
CA TYR A 228 3.37 -9.11 17.40
C TYR A 228 3.49 -10.22 16.36
N GLY A 229 4.72 -10.66 16.04
CA GLY A 229 4.97 -11.76 15.11
C GLY A 229 4.58 -11.42 13.66
N VAL A 230 4.64 -10.14 13.29
CA VAL A 230 4.29 -9.64 11.95
C VAL A 230 5.52 -9.75 11.05
N ASN A 231 5.34 -10.38 9.88
CA ASN A 231 6.39 -10.52 8.87
C ASN A 231 5.84 -10.07 7.50
N PRO A 232 5.82 -8.75 7.24
CA PRO A 232 5.20 -8.17 6.06
C PRO A 232 6.15 -8.14 4.87
N ILE A 233 5.63 -7.65 3.74
CA ILE A 233 6.43 -7.08 2.67
C ILE A 233 6.84 -5.66 3.12
N TYR A 234 8.11 -5.30 2.92
CA TYR A 234 8.65 -3.99 3.29
C TYR A 234 8.84 -3.16 2.02
N THR A 235 8.03 -2.15 1.80
CA THR A 235 8.12 -1.27 0.63
C THR A 235 8.71 0.06 1.04
N VAL A 236 9.88 0.40 0.51
CA VAL A 236 10.44 1.75 0.66
C VAL A 236 9.88 2.69 -0.41
N GLU A 237 9.55 3.91 -0.04
CA GLU A 237 8.88 4.89 -0.89
C GLU A 237 9.68 6.19 -1.06
N PRO A 238 10.82 6.18 -1.75
CA PRO A 238 11.56 7.41 -2.00
C PRO A 238 10.87 8.26 -3.06
N HIS A 239 10.62 9.54 -2.77
CA HIS A 239 10.15 10.50 -3.77
C HIS A 239 11.27 10.98 -4.70
N LYS A 240 12.53 10.79 -4.31
CA LYS A 240 13.70 11.17 -5.09
C LYS A 240 14.59 9.96 -5.32
N VAL A 241 15.09 9.85 -6.54
CA VAL A 241 15.97 8.71 -6.92
C VAL A 241 17.26 8.69 -6.09
N GLU A 242 17.78 9.87 -5.71
CA GLU A 242 18.95 10.00 -4.85
C GLU A 242 18.76 9.46 -3.43
N ASP A 243 17.53 9.39 -2.95
CA ASP A 243 17.21 8.87 -1.61
C ASP A 243 17.03 7.34 -1.60
N LEU A 244 16.93 6.70 -2.76
CA LEU A 244 16.67 5.25 -2.89
C LEU A 244 17.71 4.40 -2.16
N GLU A 245 18.99 4.60 -2.44
CA GLU A 245 20.06 3.80 -1.84
C GLU A 245 20.06 3.94 -0.33
N ARG A 246 19.93 5.17 0.17
CA ARG A 246 19.88 5.44 1.60
C ARG A 246 18.67 4.81 2.27
N SER A 247 17.49 4.86 1.62
CA SER A 247 16.28 4.22 2.13
C SER A 247 16.43 2.70 2.23
N LEU A 248 17.04 2.07 1.22
CA LEU A 248 17.33 0.64 1.22
C LEU A 248 18.35 0.27 2.30
N GLU A 249 19.46 1.00 2.41
CA GLU A 249 20.49 0.79 3.44
C GLU A 249 19.88 0.88 4.85
N ARG A 250 19.04 1.89 5.10
CA ARG A 250 18.37 2.08 6.38
C ARG A 250 17.35 0.98 6.67
N CYS A 251 16.57 0.56 5.67
CA CYS A 251 15.66 -0.57 5.82
C CYS A 251 16.43 -1.85 6.22
N HIS A 252 17.50 -2.18 5.52
CA HIS A 252 18.37 -3.32 5.86
C HIS A 252 19.00 -3.19 7.26
N PHE A 253 19.43 -1.99 7.63
CA PHE A 253 19.98 -1.74 8.96
C PHE A 253 18.98 -2.11 10.08
N PHE A 254 17.74 -1.62 10.00
CA PHE A 254 16.72 -1.92 11.01
C PHE A 254 16.29 -3.40 10.99
N LEU A 255 16.19 -4.02 9.82
CA LEU A 255 15.87 -5.43 9.69
C LEU A 255 16.95 -6.33 10.33
N ASN A 256 18.21 -5.97 10.24
CA ASN A 256 19.31 -6.75 10.82
C ASN A 256 19.45 -6.57 12.34
N GLN A 257 18.72 -5.67 12.95
CA GLN A 257 18.70 -5.49 14.42
C GLN A 257 17.60 -6.31 15.12
N GLN A 258 16.74 -7.00 14.36
CA GLN A 258 15.70 -7.88 14.90
C GLN A 258 16.26 -9.26 15.31
#